data_e063cd62d8b397f755874afa657902e6
#
_entry.id   e063cd62d8b397f755874afa657902e6
#
_cell.length_a   1.000
_cell.length_b   1.000
_cell.length_c   1.000
_cell.angle_alpha   90.00
_cell.angle_beta   90.00
_cell.angle_gamma   90.00
#
_symmetry.space_group_name_H-M   'P 1'
#
loop_
_entity.id
_entity.type
_entity.pdbx_description
1 polymer ?
#
loop_
_entity_poly.entity_id
_entity_poly.type
_entity_poly.pdbx_seq_one_letter_code
_entity_poly.pdbx_strand_id
1 'polypeptide(L)'
;WAGQLGFNTALEDPAAREDMLRRRVQLRGWQAWHDTLAGWLEELLATPLPLPLSLSLAPSQSSEGSQVALCELESYQVELEFWFAAHQVLTRKLDELVSDHLLPGVSRPVLDADTLNGMLKGFIDLAFEHEGRFYVLDWKSNYLGSDDSAYTTDSLRDAMLEKRYDLQAALYMLALHRLLKARLPDYDPH
;
A
#
# COMPACT_ATOMS: atom_id res chain seq x y z
N TRP A 1 10.11 -5.88 -7.02
CA TRP A 1 11.44 -6.22 -7.52
C TRP A 1 12.52 -5.36 -6.86
N ALA A 2 12.43 -4.05 -6.96
CA ALA A 2 13.38 -3.13 -6.35
C ALA A 2 13.51 -3.33 -4.83
N GLY A 3 12.42 -3.58 -4.12
CA GLY A 3 12.45 -3.85 -2.69
C GLY A 3 13.19 -5.13 -2.28
N GLN A 4 13.32 -6.10 -3.19
CA GLN A 4 14.14 -7.31 -2.97
C GLN A 4 15.64 -7.03 -3.15
N LEU A 5 16.01 -6.05 -3.98
CA LEU A 5 17.38 -5.58 -4.16
C LEU A 5 17.79 -4.59 -3.05
N GLY A 6 16.83 -3.92 -2.47
CA GLY A 6 16.97 -2.74 -1.63
C GLY A 6 16.65 -1.49 -2.42
N PHE A 7 15.78 -0.62 -1.91
CA PHE A 7 15.32 0.55 -2.66
C PHE A 7 16.45 1.53 -2.92
N ASN A 8 17.29 1.81 -1.94
CA ASN A 8 18.43 2.70 -2.12
C ASN A 8 19.48 2.07 -3.08
N THR A 9 19.79 0.78 -2.94
CA THR A 9 20.68 0.06 -3.85
C THR A 9 20.16 0.10 -5.29
N ALA A 10 18.84 -0.08 -5.46
CA ALA A 10 18.20 -0.02 -6.78
C ALA A 10 18.33 1.37 -7.44
N LEU A 11 18.44 2.45 -6.66
CA LEU A 11 18.68 3.80 -7.17
C LEU A 11 20.18 4.08 -7.37
N GLU A 12 21.03 3.77 -6.38
CA GLU A 12 22.44 4.16 -6.32
C GLU A 12 23.38 3.25 -7.13
N ASP A 13 22.98 1.99 -7.39
CA ASP A 13 23.74 1.04 -8.20
C ASP A 13 23.07 0.74 -9.55
N PRO A 14 23.41 1.50 -10.62
CA PRO A 14 22.83 1.30 -11.95
C PRO A 14 23.10 -0.11 -12.51
N ALA A 15 24.23 -0.73 -12.17
CA ALA A 15 24.58 -2.05 -12.69
C ALA A 15 23.72 -3.15 -12.05
N ALA A 16 23.50 -3.08 -10.74
CA ALA A 16 22.61 -4.01 -10.04
C ALA A 16 21.15 -3.83 -10.48
N ARG A 17 20.71 -2.58 -10.67
CA ARG A 17 19.38 -2.28 -11.20
C ARG A 17 19.18 -2.83 -12.61
N GLU A 18 20.15 -2.61 -13.49
CA GLU A 18 20.13 -3.09 -14.88
C GLU A 18 20.05 -4.62 -14.94
N ASP A 19 20.86 -5.32 -14.14
CA ASP A 19 20.86 -6.78 -14.10
C ASP A 19 19.53 -7.32 -13.56
N MET A 20 18.98 -6.70 -12.51
CA MET A 20 17.67 -7.05 -11.99
C MET A 20 16.57 -6.86 -13.04
N LEU A 21 16.50 -5.70 -13.69
CA LEU A 21 15.49 -5.40 -14.73
C LEU A 21 15.60 -6.37 -15.90
N ARG A 22 16.80 -6.60 -16.43
CA ARG A 22 17.02 -7.50 -17.54
C ARG A 22 16.49 -8.89 -17.26
N ARG A 23 16.78 -9.45 -16.11
CA ARG A 23 16.26 -10.77 -15.70
C ARG A 23 14.74 -10.77 -15.62
N ARG A 24 14.14 -9.74 -15.04
CA ARG A 24 12.69 -9.68 -14.83
C ARG A 24 11.91 -9.47 -16.11
N VAL A 25 12.36 -8.58 -17.00
CA VAL A 25 11.71 -8.36 -18.31
C VAL A 25 11.88 -9.55 -19.23
N GLN A 26 13.04 -10.24 -19.19
CA GLN A 26 13.27 -11.45 -19.97
C GLN A 26 12.30 -12.57 -19.59
N LEU A 27 12.10 -12.81 -18.30
CA LEU A 27 11.18 -13.84 -17.82
C LEU A 27 9.71 -13.58 -18.23
N ARG A 28 9.36 -12.33 -18.55
CA ARG A 28 8.00 -11.92 -18.91
C ARG A 28 7.80 -11.62 -20.40
N GLY A 29 8.85 -11.70 -21.20
CA GLY A 29 8.79 -11.32 -22.61
C GLY A 29 8.63 -9.81 -22.84
N TRP A 30 9.07 -8.98 -21.87
CA TRP A 30 8.91 -7.51 -21.88
C TRP A 30 10.17 -6.76 -22.30
N GLN A 31 11.07 -7.38 -23.06
CA GLN A 31 12.35 -6.78 -23.44
C GLN A 31 12.21 -5.43 -24.15
N ALA A 32 11.16 -5.28 -24.96
CA ALA A 32 10.88 -4.03 -25.68
C ALA A 32 10.55 -2.84 -24.73
N TRP A 33 10.18 -3.12 -23.49
CA TRP A 33 9.82 -2.11 -22.47
C TRP A 33 10.96 -1.82 -21.50
N HIS A 34 12.13 -2.42 -21.70
CA HIS A 34 13.23 -2.35 -20.74
C HIS A 34 13.60 -0.91 -20.35
N ASP A 35 13.88 -0.06 -21.34
CA ASP A 35 14.32 1.32 -21.09
C ASP A 35 13.22 2.18 -20.46
N THR A 36 11.98 1.98 -20.88
CA THR A 36 10.82 2.65 -20.29
C THR A 36 10.65 2.27 -18.82
N LEU A 37 10.80 0.99 -18.51
CA LEU A 37 10.71 0.49 -17.12
C LEU A 37 11.89 0.93 -16.26
N ALA A 38 13.07 1.08 -16.85
CA ALA A 38 14.25 1.59 -16.14
C ALA A 38 14.05 3.05 -15.73
N GLY A 39 13.65 3.92 -16.66
CA GLY A 39 13.37 5.31 -16.36
C GLY A 39 12.23 5.49 -15.34
N TRP A 40 11.13 4.77 -15.54
CA TRP A 40 10.01 4.79 -14.60
C TRP A 40 10.40 4.31 -13.19
N LEU A 41 11.25 3.30 -13.09
CA LEU A 41 11.71 2.80 -11.79
C LEU A 41 12.60 3.82 -11.08
N GLU A 42 13.51 4.50 -11.78
CA GLU A 42 14.32 5.57 -11.19
C GLU A 42 13.45 6.69 -10.63
N GLU A 43 12.47 7.15 -11.42
CA GLU A 43 11.53 8.18 -11.01
C GLU A 43 10.72 7.74 -9.77
N LEU A 44 10.18 6.53 -9.79
CA LEU A 44 9.40 5.97 -8.67
C LEU A 44 10.22 5.91 -7.38
N LEU A 45 11.48 5.48 -7.46
CA LEU A 45 12.35 5.35 -6.28
C LEU A 45 12.71 6.69 -5.66
N ALA A 46 12.85 7.74 -6.48
CA ALA A 46 13.26 9.07 -6.06
C ALA A 46 12.08 10.02 -5.76
N THR A 47 10.85 9.66 -6.15
CA THR A 47 9.68 10.52 -5.94
C THR A 47 9.25 10.53 -4.48
N PRO A 48 9.19 11.70 -3.82
CA PRO A 48 8.69 11.80 -2.45
C PRO A 48 7.21 11.41 -2.37
N LEU A 49 6.90 10.48 -1.50
CA LEU A 49 5.54 10.04 -1.19
C LEU A 49 5.01 10.84 0.00
N PRO A 50 3.84 11.48 -0.12
CA PRO A 50 3.20 12.17 1.00
C PRO A 50 2.71 11.15 2.02
N LEU A 51 3.11 11.30 3.28
CA LEU A 51 2.71 10.41 4.36
C LEU A 51 1.54 11.02 5.14
N PRO A 52 0.43 10.31 5.30
CA PRO A 52 -0.70 10.79 6.11
C PRO A 52 -0.34 10.80 7.60
N LEU A 53 -0.75 11.84 8.32
CA LEU A 53 -0.56 11.94 9.77
C LEU A 53 -1.52 11.05 10.57
N SER A 54 -2.60 10.60 9.95
CA SER A 54 -3.60 9.72 10.57
C SER A 54 -4.15 8.75 9.53
N LEU A 55 -4.87 7.73 9.98
CA LEU A 55 -5.61 6.82 9.11
C LEU A 55 -6.78 7.57 8.44
N SER A 56 -6.46 8.51 7.58
CA SER A 56 -7.41 9.26 6.77
C SER A 56 -7.16 8.93 5.31
N LEU A 57 -8.15 8.32 4.67
CA LEU A 57 -8.16 8.16 3.22
C LEU A 57 -8.59 9.46 2.51
N ALA A 58 -8.91 10.51 3.29
CA ALA A 58 -9.18 11.82 2.74
C ALA A 58 -7.83 12.48 2.39
N PRO A 59 -7.69 13.03 1.18
CA PRO A 59 -6.54 13.84 0.84
C PRO A 59 -6.52 15.05 1.79
N SER A 60 -5.58 15.07 2.71
CA SER A 60 -5.36 16.25 3.54
C SER A 60 -4.83 17.34 2.64
N GLN A 61 -5.60 18.42 2.46
CA GLN A 61 -5.13 19.62 1.75
C GLN A 61 -4.10 20.42 2.56
N SER A 62 -3.76 19.96 3.76
CA SER A 62 -2.72 20.56 4.59
C SER A 62 -1.36 19.95 4.24
N SER A 63 -0.52 20.77 3.64
CA SER A 63 0.86 20.50 3.22
C SER A 63 1.87 20.28 4.36
N GLU A 64 1.45 19.77 5.51
CA GLU A 64 2.31 19.58 6.69
C GLU A 64 2.60 18.08 7.01
N GLY A 65 2.25 17.17 6.11
CA GLY A 65 2.64 15.77 6.24
C GLY A 65 4.13 15.57 5.91
N SER A 66 4.80 14.70 6.65
CA SER A 66 6.12 14.22 6.28
C SER A 66 6.08 13.57 4.88
N GLN A 67 7.19 13.62 4.17
CA GLN A 67 7.35 12.97 2.87
C GLN A 67 8.60 12.12 2.92
N VAL A 68 8.58 11.00 2.23
CA VAL A 68 9.75 10.10 2.12
C VAL A 68 9.78 9.47 0.74
N ALA A 69 10.95 9.43 0.11
CA ALA A 69 11.12 8.64 -1.11
C ALA A 69 11.42 7.18 -0.76
N LEU A 70 11.07 6.25 -1.65
CA LEU A 70 11.34 4.83 -1.40
C LEU A 70 12.83 4.53 -1.17
N CYS A 71 13.72 5.25 -1.86
CA CYS A 71 15.17 5.11 -1.69
C CYS A 71 15.69 5.57 -0.32
N GLU A 72 14.93 6.38 0.41
CA GLU A 72 15.28 6.89 1.74
C GLU A 72 14.81 5.99 2.88
N LEU A 73 14.03 4.94 2.57
CA LEU A 73 13.52 4.02 3.59
C LEU A 73 14.65 3.15 4.16
N GLU A 74 14.87 3.25 5.47
CA GLU A 74 15.87 2.46 6.21
C GLU A 74 15.28 1.16 6.76
N SER A 75 14.03 1.21 7.23
CA SER A 75 13.34 0.08 7.86
C SER A 75 12.04 -0.24 7.13
N TYR A 76 12.04 -1.34 6.39
CA TYR A 76 10.86 -1.76 5.63
C TYR A 76 10.81 -3.26 5.37
N GLN A 77 9.62 -3.75 5.06
CA GLN A 77 9.36 -5.11 4.65
C GLN A 77 8.48 -5.12 3.41
N VAL A 78 8.94 -5.75 2.33
CA VAL A 78 8.15 -5.98 1.11
C VAL A 78 7.41 -7.31 1.20
N GLU A 79 6.24 -7.38 0.58
CA GLU A 79 5.42 -8.60 0.50
C GLU A 79 5.21 -9.25 1.88
N LEU A 80 4.88 -8.42 2.89
CA LEU A 80 4.66 -8.88 4.26
C LEU A 80 3.41 -9.77 4.32
N GLU A 81 3.64 -11.09 4.45
CA GLU A 81 2.56 -12.06 4.60
C GLU A 81 1.98 -12.01 6.01
N PHE A 82 0.65 -12.03 6.08
CA PHE A 82 -0.05 -12.14 7.36
C PHE A 82 -1.16 -13.19 7.34
N TRP A 83 -1.44 -13.70 8.52
CA TRP A 83 -2.52 -14.63 8.78
C TRP A 83 -3.24 -14.25 10.05
N PHE A 84 -4.56 -14.28 10.06
CA PHE A 84 -5.33 -14.22 11.30
C PHE A 84 -6.65 -15.01 11.21
N ALA A 85 -7.05 -15.54 12.36
CA ALA A 85 -8.29 -16.30 12.46
C ALA A 85 -9.49 -15.34 12.48
N ALA A 86 -10.51 -15.68 11.72
CA ALA A 86 -11.85 -15.10 11.79
C ALA A 86 -12.80 -16.13 12.39
N HIS A 87 -13.51 -15.74 13.45
CA HIS A 87 -14.54 -16.56 14.08
C HIS A 87 -15.85 -15.79 14.12
N GLN A 88 -16.83 -16.24 13.38
CA GLN A 88 -18.17 -15.63 13.33
C GLN A 88 -18.15 -14.13 13.06
N VAL A 89 -17.24 -13.67 12.18
CA VAL A 89 -17.15 -12.28 11.80
C VAL A 89 -18.25 -11.98 10.79
N LEU A 90 -19.22 -11.18 11.18
CA LEU A 90 -20.31 -10.74 10.30
C LEU A 90 -19.79 -9.69 9.33
N THR A 91 -19.90 -9.95 8.02
CA THR A 91 -19.43 -9.02 6.98
C THR A 91 -20.13 -7.67 7.07
N ARG A 92 -21.40 -7.62 7.41
CA ARG A 92 -22.15 -6.37 7.62
C ARG A 92 -21.57 -5.53 8.76
N LYS A 93 -21.20 -6.18 9.88
CA LYS A 93 -20.61 -5.45 11.01
C LYS A 93 -19.24 -4.89 10.67
N LEU A 94 -18.45 -5.66 9.92
CA LEU A 94 -17.17 -5.20 9.40
C LEU A 94 -17.36 -4.00 8.44
N ASP A 95 -18.34 -4.09 7.54
CA ASP A 95 -18.69 -3.03 6.59
C ASP A 95 -19.11 -1.73 7.30
N GLU A 96 -19.99 -1.83 8.31
CA GLU A 96 -20.38 -0.71 9.16
C GLU A 96 -19.17 -0.04 9.80
N LEU A 97 -18.31 -0.81 10.48
CA LEU A 97 -17.12 -0.29 11.16
C LEU A 97 -16.17 0.44 10.19
N VAL A 98 -15.91 -0.16 9.02
CA VAL A 98 -15.04 0.46 8.02
C VAL A 98 -15.68 1.74 7.46
N SER A 99 -16.98 1.71 7.18
CA SER A 99 -17.71 2.86 6.63
C SER A 99 -17.83 4.03 7.61
N ASP A 100 -17.94 3.74 8.90
CA ASP A 100 -18.04 4.76 9.96
C ASP A 100 -16.71 5.46 10.25
N HIS A 101 -15.58 4.76 10.05
CA HIS A 101 -14.26 5.24 10.42
C HIS A 101 -13.39 5.67 9.23
N LEU A 102 -13.60 5.06 8.06
CA LEU A 102 -12.84 5.39 6.85
C LEU A 102 -13.75 6.10 5.83
N LEU A 103 -13.56 7.40 5.64
CA LEU A 103 -14.39 8.25 4.78
C LEU A 103 -15.87 8.17 5.16
N PRO A 104 -16.28 8.60 6.36
CA PRO A 104 -17.66 8.53 6.81
C PRO A 104 -18.56 9.37 5.90
N GLY A 105 -19.78 8.87 5.67
CA GLY A 105 -20.79 9.55 4.84
C GLY A 105 -20.57 9.44 3.34
N VAL A 106 -19.49 8.80 2.87
CA VAL A 106 -19.27 8.58 1.43
C VAL A 106 -19.90 7.25 1.02
N SER A 107 -20.71 7.28 -0.03
CA SER A 107 -21.36 6.07 -0.57
C SER A 107 -20.37 5.09 -1.16
N ARG A 108 -20.60 3.80 -0.92
CA ARG A 108 -19.80 2.69 -1.45
C ARG A 108 -20.62 1.41 -1.57
N PRO A 109 -20.21 0.43 -2.37
CA PRO A 109 -20.89 -0.87 -2.44
C PRO A 109 -20.94 -1.54 -1.09
N VAL A 110 -22.09 -2.03 -0.68
CA VAL A 110 -22.27 -2.78 0.58
C VAL A 110 -21.77 -4.19 0.39
N LEU A 111 -21.13 -4.75 1.42
CA LEU A 111 -20.74 -6.16 1.40
C LEU A 111 -21.96 -7.07 1.51
N ASP A 112 -21.91 -8.18 0.78
CA ASP A 112 -22.93 -9.22 0.93
C ASP A 112 -22.95 -9.75 2.37
N ALA A 113 -24.16 -10.03 2.86
CA ALA A 113 -24.32 -10.58 4.20
C ALA A 113 -23.80 -11.99 4.28
N ASP A 114 -22.71 -12.19 5.02
CA ASP A 114 -22.07 -13.46 5.24
C ASP A 114 -21.43 -13.52 6.64
N THR A 115 -20.98 -14.70 7.03
CA THR A 115 -20.23 -14.93 8.27
C THR A 115 -18.90 -15.58 7.95
N LEU A 116 -17.83 -14.81 8.17
CA LEU A 116 -16.48 -15.29 7.91
C LEU A 116 -16.01 -16.20 9.05
N ASN A 117 -15.60 -17.40 8.67
CA ASN A 117 -14.98 -18.37 9.55
C ASN A 117 -13.76 -18.97 8.88
N GLY A 118 -12.64 -19.06 9.58
CA GLY A 118 -11.42 -19.65 9.07
C GLY A 118 -10.21 -18.75 9.21
N MET A 119 -9.22 -18.97 8.35
CA MET A 119 -7.99 -18.18 8.31
C MET A 119 -8.04 -17.18 7.17
N LEU A 120 -7.92 -15.90 7.49
CA LEU A 120 -7.69 -14.85 6.53
C LEU A 120 -6.19 -14.74 6.28
N LYS A 121 -5.82 -14.75 5.02
CA LYS A 121 -4.45 -14.58 4.55
C LYS A 121 -4.38 -13.39 3.62
N GLY A 122 -3.31 -12.60 3.74
CA GLY A 122 -3.02 -11.51 2.82
C GLY A 122 -1.54 -11.19 2.75
N PHE A 123 -1.21 -10.29 1.83
CA PHE A 123 0.13 -9.75 1.66
C PHE A 123 0.02 -8.23 1.61
N ILE A 124 0.84 -7.56 2.41
CA ILE A 124 1.02 -6.11 2.35
C ILE A 124 2.21 -5.87 1.41
N ASP A 125 2.02 -5.10 0.34
CA ASP A 125 3.07 -4.87 -0.65
C ASP A 125 4.30 -4.25 -0.02
N LEU A 126 4.10 -3.26 0.86
CA LEU A 126 5.17 -2.59 1.60
C LEU A 126 4.67 -2.14 2.98
N ALA A 127 5.36 -2.55 4.03
CA ALA A 127 5.25 -1.98 5.37
C ALA A 127 6.60 -1.33 5.72
N PHE A 128 6.59 -0.13 6.30
CA PHE A 128 7.82 0.59 6.64
C PHE A 128 7.64 1.46 7.87
N GLU A 129 8.75 1.80 8.49
CA GLU A 129 8.83 2.78 9.56
C GLU A 129 9.47 4.06 9.05
N HIS A 130 8.93 5.20 9.42
CA HIS A 130 9.50 6.52 9.17
C HIS A 130 9.16 7.47 10.31
N GLU A 131 10.16 8.12 10.89
CA GLU A 131 10.01 9.07 12.01
C GLU A 131 9.22 8.48 13.20
N GLY A 132 9.47 7.23 13.56
CA GLY A 132 8.83 6.55 14.68
C GLY A 132 7.38 6.10 14.41
N ARG A 133 6.90 6.21 13.17
CA ARG A 133 5.56 5.78 12.75
C ARG A 133 5.64 4.64 11.76
N PHE A 134 4.61 3.80 11.79
CA PHE A 134 4.51 2.67 10.88
C PHE A 134 3.46 2.91 9.81
N TYR A 135 3.80 2.57 8.58
CA TYR A 135 2.97 2.79 7.40
C TYR A 135 2.76 1.50 6.64
N VAL A 136 1.63 1.41 5.96
CA VAL A 136 1.36 0.41 4.93
C VAL A 136 1.16 1.10 3.59
N LEU A 137 1.72 0.53 2.54
CA LEU A 137 1.51 0.96 1.18
C LEU A 137 1.16 -0.26 0.33
N ASP A 138 0.20 -0.07 -0.56
CA ASP A 138 -0.29 -1.11 -1.46
C ASP A 138 -0.51 -0.51 -2.85
N TRP A 139 0.10 -1.11 -3.85
CA TRP A 139 0.11 -0.60 -5.21
C TRP A 139 -1.17 -0.97 -5.94
N LYS A 140 -1.81 0.01 -6.56
CA LYS A 140 -3.01 -0.18 -7.37
C LYS A 140 -2.72 0.16 -8.83
N SER A 141 -3.10 -0.73 -9.73
CA SER A 141 -2.92 -0.59 -11.18
C SER A 141 -4.25 -0.37 -11.92
N ASN A 142 -5.22 0.29 -11.27
CA ASN A 142 -6.50 0.60 -11.88
C ASN A 142 -6.30 1.59 -13.03
N TYR A 143 -6.82 1.23 -14.21
CA TYR A 143 -6.87 2.14 -15.34
C TYR A 143 -8.09 3.06 -15.20
N LEU A 144 -7.86 4.36 -15.07
CA LEU A 144 -8.92 5.37 -14.94
C LEU A 144 -9.07 6.20 -16.22
N GLY A 145 -8.07 6.24 -17.08
CA GLY A 145 -8.09 6.98 -18.34
C GLY A 145 -6.74 7.01 -19.03
N SER A 146 -6.69 7.63 -20.21
CA SER A 146 -5.53 7.61 -21.10
C SER A 146 -4.40 8.56 -20.68
N ASP A 147 -4.69 9.50 -19.79
CA ASP A 147 -3.76 10.54 -19.37
C ASP A 147 -3.98 10.93 -17.90
N ASP A 148 -3.08 11.73 -17.35
CA ASP A 148 -3.05 12.10 -15.93
C ASP A 148 -4.31 12.88 -15.48
N SER A 149 -5.02 13.53 -16.40
CA SER A 149 -6.24 14.26 -16.06
C SER A 149 -7.37 13.38 -15.55
N ALA A 150 -7.32 12.07 -15.87
CA ALA A 150 -8.27 11.07 -15.37
C ALA A 150 -7.97 10.62 -13.93
N TYR A 151 -6.75 10.89 -13.41
CA TYR A 151 -6.28 10.44 -12.09
C TYR A 151 -6.41 11.54 -11.03
N THR A 152 -7.54 12.23 -11.03
CA THR A 152 -7.85 13.24 -10.02
C THR A 152 -8.07 12.58 -8.65
N THR A 153 -7.91 13.35 -7.58
CA THR A 153 -8.16 12.90 -6.22
C THR A 153 -9.56 12.27 -6.06
N ASP A 154 -10.57 12.87 -6.69
CA ASP A 154 -11.95 12.36 -6.64
C ASP A 154 -12.08 11.04 -7.40
N SER A 155 -11.52 10.93 -8.60
CA SER A 155 -11.53 9.69 -9.39
C SER A 155 -10.79 8.55 -8.67
N LEU A 156 -9.66 8.84 -8.04
CA LEU A 156 -8.90 7.88 -7.24
C LEU A 156 -9.71 7.41 -6.03
N ARG A 157 -10.32 8.34 -5.29
CA ARG A 157 -11.19 8.01 -4.15
C ARG A 157 -12.35 7.12 -4.57
N ASP A 158 -13.03 7.49 -5.65
CA ASP A 158 -14.20 6.74 -6.14
C ASP A 158 -13.80 5.32 -6.57
N ALA A 159 -12.66 5.16 -7.27
CA ALA A 159 -12.13 3.85 -7.62
C ALA A 159 -11.73 3.01 -6.39
N MET A 160 -11.17 3.64 -5.36
CA MET A 160 -10.84 2.97 -4.10
C MET A 160 -12.09 2.44 -3.40
N LEU A 161 -13.16 3.24 -3.35
CA LEU A 161 -14.39 2.85 -2.69
C LEU A 161 -15.19 1.82 -3.50
N GLU A 162 -15.24 1.95 -4.84
CA GLU A 162 -15.89 0.97 -5.72
C GLU A 162 -15.30 -0.43 -5.55
N LYS A 163 -13.97 -0.53 -5.41
CA LYS A 163 -13.24 -1.80 -5.23
C LYS A 163 -13.10 -2.22 -3.77
N ARG A 164 -13.66 -1.46 -2.84
CA ARG A 164 -13.57 -1.71 -1.39
C ARG A 164 -12.13 -1.82 -0.90
N TYR A 165 -11.22 -1.00 -1.47
CA TYR A 165 -9.83 -0.90 -0.96
C TYR A 165 -9.75 -0.26 0.42
N ASP A 166 -10.78 0.46 0.85
CA ASP A 166 -10.97 0.91 2.23
C ASP A 166 -10.97 -0.27 3.22
N LEU A 167 -11.68 -1.34 2.89
CA LEU A 167 -11.70 -2.57 3.69
C LEU A 167 -10.32 -3.24 3.70
N GLN A 168 -9.65 -3.31 2.55
CA GLN A 168 -8.30 -3.86 2.47
C GLN A 168 -7.31 -3.06 3.34
N ALA A 169 -7.37 -1.72 3.28
CA ALA A 169 -6.54 -0.85 4.12
C ALA A 169 -6.78 -1.10 5.61
N ALA A 170 -8.04 -1.22 6.05
CA ALA A 170 -8.39 -1.54 7.44
C ALA A 170 -7.81 -2.89 7.89
N LEU A 171 -7.90 -3.91 7.03
CA LEU A 171 -7.35 -5.24 7.34
C LEU A 171 -5.82 -5.24 7.41
N TYR A 172 -5.16 -4.50 6.54
CA TYR A 172 -3.71 -4.37 6.53
C TYR A 172 -3.21 -3.63 7.78
N MET A 173 -3.87 -2.53 8.15
CA MET A 173 -3.55 -1.81 9.39
C MET A 173 -3.77 -2.69 10.62
N LEU A 174 -4.85 -3.49 10.67
CA LEU A 174 -5.08 -4.45 11.74
C LEU A 174 -3.98 -5.53 11.79
N ALA A 175 -3.55 -6.04 10.64
CA ALA A 175 -2.50 -7.05 10.55
C ALA A 175 -1.17 -6.48 11.06
N LEU A 176 -0.79 -5.29 10.59
CA LEU A 176 0.42 -4.60 11.04
C LEU A 176 0.37 -4.28 12.53
N HIS A 177 -0.75 -3.73 13.04
CA HIS A 177 -0.95 -3.46 14.46
C HIS A 177 -0.72 -4.71 15.32
N ARG A 178 -1.31 -5.85 14.95
CA ARG A 178 -1.13 -7.12 15.67
C ARG A 178 0.31 -7.60 15.66
N LEU A 179 0.99 -7.47 14.52
CA LEU A 179 2.41 -7.81 14.40
C LEU A 179 3.27 -6.95 15.32
N LEU A 180 3.09 -5.64 15.25
CA LEU A 180 3.86 -4.68 16.07
C LEU A 180 3.62 -4.91 17.55
N LYS A 181 2.38 -5.07 17.97
CA LYS A 181 2.02 -5.40 19.36
C LYS A 181 2.66 -6.70 19.87
N ALA A 182 2.84 -7.69 19.00
CA ALA A 182 3.48 -8.96 19.35
C ALA A 182 5.01 -8.90 19.37
N ARG A 183 5.62 -7.94 18.66
CA ARG A 183 7.06 -7.88 18.43
C ARG A 183 7.76 -6.74 19.16
N LEU A 184 7.07 -5.64 19.41
CA LEU A 184 7.61 -4.45 20.05
C LEU A 184 6.99 -4.24 21.42
N PRO A 185 7.76 -4.43 22.53
CA PRO A 185 7.22 -4.31 23.88
C PRO A 185 6.63 -2.93 24.22
N ASP A 186 7.22 -1.88 23.63
CA ASP A 186 6.85 -0.48 23.89
C ASP A 186 6.00 0.12 22.76
N TYR A 187 5.37 -0.72 21.93
CA TYR A 187 4.53 -0.24 20.84
C TYR A 187 3.27 0.44 21.36
N ASP A 188 3.15 1.73 21.06
CA ASP A 188 1.95 2.54 21.29
C ASP A 188 1.22 2.77 19.96
N PRO A 189 -0.05 2.36 19.84
CA PRO A 189 -0.83 2.57 18.62
C PRO A 189 -1.41 3.98 18.46
N HIS A 190 -1.19 4.90 19.44
CA HIS A 190 -1.80 6.24 19.48
C HIS A 190 -0.86 7.38 19.12
#